data_f8bea0f2bf5f7b686e1210dc9b5b644d
#
_entry.id   f8bea0f2bf5f7b686e1210dc9b5b644d
#
_cell.length_a   1.000
_cell.length_b   1.000
_cell.length_c   1.000
_cell.angle_alpha   90.00
_cell.angle_beta   90.00
_cell.angle_gamma   90.00
#
_symmetry.space_group_name_H-M   'P 1'
#
loop_
_entity.id
_entity.type
_entity.pdbx_description
1 polymer ?
#
loop_
_entity_poly.entity_id
_entity_poly.type
_entity_poly.pdbx_seq_one_letter_code
_entity_poly.pdbx_strand_id
1 'polypeptide(L)'
;MKFLTLENGQLGALVDETVIDIPEAARVFSVDVPATTLAGLVDAGDIAAQAIWELAGKAASQGVAARAYSDVAPLAPIPEPRRNILCLGKNYLEHAQEVAKKMDVSGKAPAKPIIFTKATTAVIAPGQPVPSYPQHTRKLDYEAELALVIGTGGRDIDPDDAWSHVFGYTAINDISARDLQKDHFQWFRAKSLDGFAPMGPVLVHRSAMPAPADIEVKCYVNGEQRQCERFDQLIFDVPAMISVLSAGMTLLPGDIIATGTPAGVGMGFSPPRYLQAGDEMVVDVTGVGPLRNPVT
;
A
#
# COMPACT_ATOMS: atom_id res chain seq x y z
N MET A 1 -1.61 12.71 -10.58
CA MET A 1 -2.68 11.81 -11.07
C MET A 1 -3.01 10.84 -9.93
N LYS A 2 -4.26 10.80 -9.50
CA LYS A 2 -4.76 9.87 -8.46
C LYS A 2 -5.88 9.02 -9.05
N PHE A 3 -5.75 7.72 -8.93
CA PHE A 3 -6.71 6.74 -9.44
C PHE A 3 -7.26 5.87 -8.31
N LEU A 4 -8.45 5.35 -8.48
CA LEU A 4 -9.10 4.46 -7.51
C LEU A 4 -9.93 3.39 -8.24
N THR A 5 -10.25 2.33 -7.53
CA THR A 5 -11.19 1.31 -7.97
C THR A 5 -12.53 1.61 -7.31
N LEU A 6 -13.55 1.88 -8.12
CA LEU A 6 -14.91 2.17 -7.66
C LEU A 6 -15.58 0.93 -7.06
N GLU A 7 -16.72 1.12 -6.40
CA GLU A 7 -17.51 0.06 -5.75
C GLU A 7 -17.94 -1.07 -6.71
N ASN A 8 -18.05 -0.75 -7.99
CA ASN A 8 -18.40 -1.70 -9.07
C ASN A 8 -17.16 -2.33 -9.75
N GLY A 9 -15.95 -2.07 -9.23
CA GLY A 9 -14.69 -2.55 -9.77
C GLY A 9 -14.15 -1.74 -10.95
N GLN A 10 -14.84 -0.68 -11.37
CA GLN A 10 -14.42 0.15 -12.50
C GLN A 10 -13.37 1.18 -12.07
N LEU A 11 -12.67 1.72 -13.08
CA LEU A 11 -11.66 2.74 -12.90
C LEU A 11 -12.30 4.10 -12.58
N GLY A 12 -11.87 4.69 -11.48
CA GLY A 12 -12.12 6.08 -11.12
C GLY A 12 -10.85 6.92 -11.14
N ALA A 13 -11.00 8.21 -11.33
CA ALA A 13 -9.95 9.21 -11.14
C ALA A 13 -10.38 10.25 -10.11
N LEU A 14 -9.49 10.60 -9.17
CA LEU A 14 -9.73 11.63 -8.16
C LEU A 14 -9.06 12.92 -8.60
N VAL A 15 -9.87 13.88 -9.05
CA VAL A 15 -9.47 15.24 -9.42
C VAL A 15 -9.92 16.16 -8.28
N ASP A 16 -8.98 16.69 -7.52
CA ASP A 16 -9.23 17.38 -6.25
C ASP A 16 -10.11 16.52 -5.31
N GLU A 17 -11.31 16.99 -4.95
CA GLU A 17 -12.28 16.25 -4.12
C GLU A 17 -13.41 15.59 -4.96
N THR A 18 -13.21 15.48 -6.28
CA THR A 18 -14.21 14.96 -7.22
C THR A 18 -13.73 13.64 -7.82
N VAL A 19 -14.53 12.61 -7.68
CA VAL A 19 -14.30 11.29 -8.33
C VAL A 19 -15.02 11.28 -9.67
N ILE A 20 -14.29 10.94 -10.70
CA ILE A 20 -14.79 10.74 -12.07
C ILE A 20 -14.85 9.26 -12.37
N ASP A 21 -16.02 8.75 -12.72
CA ASP A 21 -16.19 7.40 -13.28
C ASP A 21 -15.69 7.43 -14.74
N ILE A 22 -14.55 6.79 -14.98
CA ILE A 22 -13.87 6.86 -16.28
C ILE A 22 -14.65 6.18 -17.41
N PRO A 23 -15.18 4.94 -17.26
CA PRO A 23 -16.04 4.32 -18.28
C PRO A 23 -17.28 5.16 -18.61
N GLU A 24 -17.93 5.75 -17.61
CA GLU A 24 -19.10 6.59 -17.85
C GLU A 24 -18.72 7.90 -18.55
N ALA A 25 -17.64 8.57 -18.16
CA ALA A 25 -17.12 9.74 -18.85
C ALA A 25 -16.77 9.43 -20.32
N ALA A 26 -16.13 8.30 -20.58
CA ALA A 26 -15.81 7.84 -21.93
C ALA A 26 -17.07 7.65 -22.78
N ARG A 27 -18.11 7.03 -22.19
CA ARG A 27 -19.42 6.84 -22.85
C ARG A 27 -20.07 8.18 -23.21
N VAL A 28 -20.09 9.15 -22.28
CA VAL A 28 -20.71 10.47 -22.52
C VAL A 28 -19.97 11.25 -23.59
N PHE A 29 -18.65 11.21 -23.59
CA PHE A 29 -17.83 11.92 -24.58
C PHE A 29 -17.66 11.15 -25.89
N SER A 30 -18.18 9.92 -26.00
CA SER A 30 -18.03 9.04 -27.17
C SER A 30 -16.55 8.82 -27.56
N VAL A 31 -15.70 8.55 -26.57
CA VAL A 31 -14.27 8.27 -26.72
C VAL A 31 -13.94 6.87 -26.21
N ASP A 32 -13.01 6.21 -26.88
CA ASP A 32 -12.44 4.96 -26.38
C ASP A 32 -11.40 5.24 -25.29
N VAL A 33 -11.35 4.37 -24.28
CA VAL A 33 -10.35 4.45 -23.22
C VAL A 33 -9.49 3.19 -23.20
N PRO A 34 -8.17 3.32 -22.91
CA PRO A 34 -7.25 2.20 -22.92
C PRO A 34 -7.48 1.18 -21.79
N ALA A 35 -8.20 1.58 -20.74
CA ALA A 35 -8.52 0.72 -19.62
C ALA A 35 -9.81 1.14 -18.92
N THR A 36 -10.56 0.15 -18.40
CA THR A 36 -11.77 0.35 -17.61
C THR A 36 -11.63 -0.09 -16.15
N THR A 37 -10.48 -0.67 -15.80
CA THR A 37 -10.10 -1.05 -14.43
C THR A 37 -8.73 -0.49 -14.07
N LEU A 38 -8.45 -0.33 -12.79
CA LEU A 38 -7.15 0.21 -12.37
C LEU A 38 -5.99 -0.76 -12.65
N ALA A 39 -6.21 -2.06 -12.50
CA ALA A 39 -5.22 -3.06 -12.89
C ALA A 39 -4.93 -3.00 -14.42
N GLY A 40 -5.98 -2.86 -15.24
CA GLY A 40 -5.84 -2.67 -16.68
C GLY A 40 -5.09 -1.38 -17.04
N LEU A 41 -5.26 -0.30 -16.26
CA LEU A 41 -4.52 0.95 -16.43
C LEU A 41 -3.03 0.77 -16.13
N VAL A 42 -2.69 0.05 -15.07
CA VAL A 42 -1.29 -0.28 -14.73
C VAL A 42 -0.65 -1.08 -15.87
N ASP A 43 -1.36 -2.06 -16.44
CA ASP A 43 -0.89 -2.83 -17.59
C ASP A 43 -0.69 -1.98 -18.85
N ALA A 44 -1.58 -1.01 -19.07
CA ALA A 44 -1.52 -0.11 -20.24
C ALA A 44 -0.43 0.98 -20.11
N GLY A 45 0.05 1.25 -18.88
CA GLY A 45 1.21 2.11 -18.60
C GLY A 45 0.96 3.61 -18.66
N ASP A 46 2.05 4.37 -18.68
CA ASP A 46 2.06 5.82 -18.46
C ASP A 46 1.28 6.62 -19.52
N ILE A 47 1.36 6.24 -20.79
CA ILE A 47 0.65 6.94 -21.87
C ILE A 47 -0.86 6.82 -21.67
N ALA A 48 -1.31 5.63 -21.27
CA ALA A 48 -2.70 5.38 -20.93
C ALA A 48 -3.14 6.18 -19.67
N ALA A 49 -2.30 6.23 -18.65
CA ALA A 49 -2.55 7.00 -17.45
C ALA A 49 -2.71 8.49 -17.74
N GLN A 50 -1.88 9.04 -18.60
CA GLN A 50 -1.98 10.44 -19.05
C GLN A 50 -3.29 10.70 -19.80
N ALA A 51 -3.63 9.86 -20.77
CA ALA A 51 -4.85 10.00 -21.56
C ALA A 51 -6.12 9.95 -20.70
N ILE A 52 -6.16 9.01 -19.75
CA ILE A 52 -7.27 8.88 -18.78
C ILE A 52 -7.32 10.10 -17.86
N TRP A 53 -6.18 10.62 -17.43
CA TRP A 53 -6.14 11.82 -16.57
C TRP A 53 -6.65 13.06 -17.29
N GLU A 54 -6.34 13.24 -18.57
CA GLU A 54 -6.86 14.32 -19.41
C GLU A 54 -8.39 14.23 -19.58
N LEU A 55 -8.89 13.01 -19.82
CA LEU A 55 -10.34 12.76 -19.87
C LEU A 55 -11.00 13.11 -18.53
N ALA A 56 -10.39 12.69 -17.41
CA ALA A 56 -10.90 12.97 -16.07
C ALA A 56 -10.95 14.49 -15.79
N GLY A 57 -9.92 15.24 -16.16
CA GLY A 57 -9.90 16.71 -16.02
C GLY A 57 -10.98 17.38 -16.84
N LYS A 58 -11.21 16.95 -18.09
CA LYS A 58 -12.31 17.43 -18.92
C LYS A 58 -13.66 17.10 -18.30
N ALA A 59 -13.86 15.88 -17.81
CA ALA A 59 -15.10 15.44 -17.19
C ALA A 59 -15.40 16.22 -15.91
N ALA A 60 -14.38 16.42 -15.05
CA ALA A 60 -14.49 17.21 -13.84
C ALA A 60 -14.93 18.67 -14.12
N SER A 61 -14.30 19.31 -15.11
CA SER A 61 -14.62 20.71 -15.50
C SER A 61 -16.05 20.89 -16.02
N GLN A 62 -16.69 19.82 -16.50
CA GLN A 62 -18.05 19.83 -17.06
C GLN A 62 -19.07 19.15 -16.13
N GLY A 63 -18.67 18.66 -14.97
CA GLY A 63 -19.53 17.92 -14.05
C GLY A 63 -20.07 16.60 -14.62
N VAL A 64 -19.33 15.98 -15.57
CA VAL A 64 -19.72 14.73 -16.22
C VAL A 64 -19.17 13.54 -15.42
N ALA A 65 -20.03 12.54 -15.16
CA ALA A 65 -19.66 11.31 -14.43
C ALA A 65 -18.97 11.59 -13.08
N ALA A 66 -19.34 12.72 -12.44
CA ALA A 66 -18.69 13.30 -11.28
C ALA A 66 -19.48 13.02 -10.00
N ARG A 67 -18.80 12.59 -8.93
CA ARG A 67 -19.33 12.45 -7.56
C ARG A 67 -18.35 13.08 -6.57
N ALA A 68 -18.85 13.58 -5.43
CA ALA A 68 -17.95 13.98 -4.35
C ALA A 68 -17.19 12.76 -3.81
N TYR A 69 -15.93 12.92 -3.45
CA TYR A 69 -15.12 11.80 -2.91
C TYR A 69 -15.74 11.24 -1.62
N SER A 70 -16.37 12.09 -0.80
CA SER A 70 -17.11 11.68 0.41
C SER A 70 -18.25 10.69 0.16
N ASP A 71 -18.79 10.66 -1.07
CA ASP A 71 -19.94 9.83 -1.45
C ASP A 71 -19.51 8.51 -2.13
N VAL A 72 -18.21 8.24 -2.17
CA VAL A 72 -17.62 7.06 -2.79
C VAL A 72 -17.00 6.18 -1.72
N ALA A 73 -17.33 4.90 -1.73
CA ALA A 73 -16.68 3.88 -0.92
C ALA A 73 -15.75 3.02 -1.81
N PRO A 74 -14.50 3.46 -2.05
CA PRO A 74 -13.64 2.78 -3.01
C PRO A 74 -13.25 1.39 -2.50
N LEU A 75 -13.04 0.48 -3.43
CA LEU A 75 -12.34 -0.77 -3.16
C LEU A 75 -10.84 -0.48 -2.94
N ALA A 76 -10.08 -1.49 -2.52
CA ALA A 76 -8.62 -1.40 -2.58
C ALA A 76 -8.20 -1.04 -4.03
N PRO A 77 -7.13 -0.28 -4.26
CA PRO A 77 -6.70 0.08 -5.62
C PRO A 77 -6.50 -1.14 -6.52
N ILE A 78 -5.91 -2.20 -5.99
CA ILE A 78 -5.79 -3.51 -6.64
C ILE A 78 -6.42 -4.55 -5.71
N PRO A 79 -7.76 -4.78 -5.81
CA PRO A 79 -8.47 -5.65 -4.86
C PRO A 79 -8.04 -7.12 -4.95
N GLU A 80 -7.65 -7.54 -6.15
CA GLU A 80 -7.21 -8.91 -6.45
C GLU A 80 -5.82 -8.86 -7.09
N PRO A 81 -4.75 -8.75 -6.28
CA PRO A 81 -3.40 -8.82 -6.81
C PRO A 81 -3.14 -10.13 -7.55
N ARG A 82 -2.41 -10.09 -8.66
CA ARG A 82 -2.07 -11.28 -9.47
C ARG A 82 -1.29 -12.33 -8.71
N ARG A 83 -0.51 -11.91 -7.73
CA ARG A 83 0.26 -12.77 -6.84
C ARG A 83 0.43 -12.12 -5.48
N ASN A 84 1.00 -12.86 -4.56
CA ASN A 84 1.27 -12.37 -3.21
C ASN A 84 1.97 -11.01 -3.22
N ILE A 85 1.59 -10.15 -2.27
CA ILE A 85 2.27 -8.87 -2.04
C ILE A 85 3.69 -9.19 -1.55
N LEU A 86 4.70 -8.63 -2.20
CA LEU A 86 6.09 -8.70 -1.78
C LEU A 86 6.32 -7.70 -0.65
N CYS A 87 7.00 -8.10 0.42
CA CYS A 87 7.17 -7.27 1.60
C CYS A 87 8.62 -7.25 2.07
N LEU A 88 9.07 -6.09 2.56
CA LEU A 88 10.39 -5.88 3.14
C LEU A 88 10.29 -5.79 4.67
N GLY A 89 10.92 -6.71 5.39
CA GLY A 89 10.97 -6.70 6.85
C GLY A 89 12.14 -5.89 7.39
N LYS A 90 11.91 -5.17 8.52
CA LYS A 90 12.94 -4.40 9.25
C LYS A 90 13.68 -3.40 8.37
N ASN A 91 12.98 -2.70 7.50
CA ASN A 91 13.58 -1.78 6.53
C ASN A 91 13.76 -0.33 7.06
N TYR A 92 13.43 -0.06 8.32
CA TYR A 92 13.80 1.15 9.06
C TYR A 92 14.68 0.79 10.24
N LEU A 93 15.77 1.54 10.44
CA LEU A 93 16.76 1.20 11.46
C LEU A 93 16.18 1.22 12.88
N GLU A 94 15.41 2.24 13.21
CA GLU A 94 14.78 2.36 14.53
C GLU A 94 13.78 1.22 14.79
N HIS A 95 12.99 0.83 13.78
CA HIS A 95 12.10 -0.33 13.86
C HIS A 95 12.89 -1.63 14.05
N ALA A 96 13.99 -1.82 13.33
CA ALA A 96 14.84 -2.99 13.51
C ALA A 96 15.39 -3.10 14.95
N GLN A 97 15.78 -1.96 15.56
CA GLN A 97 16.24 -1.90 16.94
C GLN A 97 15.11 -2.12 17.96
N GLU A 98 13.92 -1.56 17.71
CA GLU A 98 12.72 -1.73 18.53
C GLU A 98 12.33 -3.22 18.62
N VAL A 99 12.22 -3.89 17.48
CA VAL A 99 11.88 -5.32 17.39
C VAL A 99 12.95 -6.19 18.04
N ALA A 100 14.21 -5.85 17.87
CA ALA A 100 15.33 -6.60 18.45
C ALA A 100 15.27 -6.70 19.97
N LYS A 101 14.91 -5.60 20.65
CA LYS A 101 14.74 -5.55 22.11
C LYS A 101 13.64 -6.51 22.61
N LYS A 102 12.65 -6.83 21.78
CA LYS A 102 11.48 -7.64 22.12
C LYS A 102 11.59 -9.11 21.68
N MET A 103 12.38 -9.40 20.64
CA MET A 103 12.52 -10.74 20.05
C MET A 103 13.87 -11.41 20.35
N ASP A 104 14.72 -10.77 21.15
CA ASP A 104 16.09 -11.23 21.48
C ASP A 104 16.91 -11.57 20.23
N VAL A 105 16.89 -10.67 19.25
CA VAL A 105 17.65 -10.75 18.01
C VAL A 105 18.53 -9.52 17.83
N SER A 106 19.45 -9.55 16.86
CA SER A 106 20.32 -8.41 16.57
C SER A 106 19.50 -7.16 16.15
N GLY A 107 19.72 -6.03 16.80
CA GLY A 107 19.16 -4.73 16.41
C GLY A 107 19.99 -3.99 15.35
N LYS A 108 20.97 -4.65 14.74
CA LYS A 108 21.73 -4.05 13.62
C LYS A 108 20.89 -4.06 12.36
N ALA A 109 21.16 -3.10 11.48
CA ALA A 109 20.61 -3.13 10.14
C ALA A 109 20.89 -4.50 9.49
N PRO A 110 19.90 -5.14 8.84
CA PRO A 110 20.15 -6.39 8.14
C PRO A 110 21.14 -6.15 6.98
N ALA A 111 22.05 -7.09 6.77
CA ALA A 111 23.04 -7.00 5.69
C ALA A 111 22.41 -7.17 4.29
N LYS A 112 21.23 -7.78 4.21
CA LYS A 112 20.44 -7.99 3.00
C LYS A 112 18.95 -7.79 3.33
N PRO A 113 18.12 -7.37 2.36
CA PRO A 113 16.68 -7.27 2.56
C PRO A 113 16.07 -8.56 3.08
N ILE A 114 15.24 -8.46 4.12
CA ILE A 114 14.41 -9.56 4.60
C ILE A 114 13.13 -9.55 3.78
N ILE A 115 12.94 -10.55 2.94
CA ILE A 115 11.80 -10.64 2.03
C ILE A 115 10.80 -11.67 2.57
N PHE A 116 9.53 -11.28 2.62
CA PHE A 116 8.40 -12.16 2.89
C PHE A 116 7.22 -11.77 2.01
N THR A 117 6.10 -12.46 2.11
CA THR A 117 4.91 -12.15 1.31
C THR A 117 3.64 -12.19 2.15
N LYS A 118 2.60 -11.49 1.67
CA LYS A 118 1.22 -11.59 2.14
C LYS A 118 0.36 -12.22 1.06
N ALA A 119 -0.61 -13.05 1.48
CA ALA A 119 -1.58 -13.65 0.56
C ALA A 119 -2.46 -12.58 -0.11
N THR A 120 -2.90 -12.82 -1.32
CA THR A 120 -3.82 -11.93 -2.04
C THR A 120 -5.16 -11.77 -1.33
N THR A 121 -5.65 -12.83 -0.67
CA THR A 121 -6.89 -12.83 0.12
C THR A 121 -6.84 -11.96 1.37
N ALA A 122 -5.64 -11.52 1.77
CA ALA A 122 -5.48 -10.59 2.89
C ALA A 122 -5.91 -9.15 2.55
N VAL A 123 -6.02 -8.80 1.25
CA VAL A 123 -6.36 -7.44 0.81
C VAL A 123 -7.80 -7.09 1.17
N ILE A 124 -7.97 -5.92 1.79
CA ILE A 124 -9.26 -5.29 2.05
C ILE A 124 -9.25 -3.81 1.69
N ALA A 125 -10.42 -3.26 1.45
CA ALA A 125 -10.62 -1.87 1.06
C ALA A 125 -10.53 -0.90 2.26
N PRO A 126 -10.36 0.41 2.00
CA PRO A 126 -10.59 1.45 2.98
C PRO A 126 -11.97 1.30 3.64
N GLY A 127 -12.04 1.50 4.96
CA GLY A 127 -13.28 1.37 5.73
C GLY A 127 -13.72 -0.05 6.06
N GLN A 128 -13.21 -1.07 5.38
CA GLN A 128 -13.52 -2.46 5.72
C GLN A 128 -12.86 -2.86 7.05
N PRO A 129 -13.54 -3.68 7.88
CA PRO A 129 -13.03 -4.07 9.18
C PRO A 129 -11.88 -5.08 9.06
N VAL A 130 -10.85 -4.88 9.87
CA VAL A 130 -9.78 -5.87 10.12
C VAL A 130 -10.28 -6.83 11.21
N PRO A 131 -10.44 -8.12 10.94
CA PRO A 131 -10.86 -9.07 11.95
C PRO A 131 -9.76 -9.29 13.00
N SER A 132 -10.10 -9.23 14.28
CA SER A 132 -9.12 -9.43 15.37
C SER A 132 -8.71 -10.89 15.55
N TYR A 133 -9.49 -11.84 15.06
CA TYR A 133 -9.22 -13.29 15.13
C TYR A 133 -8.83 -13.79 16.52
N PRO A 134 -9.63 -13.56 17.59
CA PRO A 134 -9.25 -13.89 18.96
C PRO A 134 -9.03 -15.41 19.19
N GLN A 135 -9.52 -16.26 18.30
CA GLN A 135 -9.27 -17.70 18.30
C GLN A 135 -7.90 -18.09 17.72
N HIS A 136 -7.21 -17.17 17.03
CA HIS A 136 -5.92 -17.43 16.37
C HIS A 136 -4.78 -16.59 16.92
N THR A 137 -5.05 -15.34 17.35
CA THR A 137 -4.03 -14.42 17.88
C THR A 137 -4.58 -13.58 19.02
N ARG A 138 -3.69 -13.20 19.93
CA ARG A 138 -3.95 -12.21 21.01
C ARG A 138 -2.99 -11.03 20.93
N LYS A 139 -2.21 -10.95 19.84
CA LYS A 139 -1.17 -9.93 19.65
C LYS A 139 -1.25 -9.34 18.27
N LEU A 140 -2.47 -8.86 17.93
CA LEU A 140 -2.72 -8.15 16.67
C LEU A 140 -2.01 -6.80 16.69
N ASP A 141 -1.28 -6.48 15.64
CA ASP A 141 -0.44 -5.28 15.55
C ASP A 141 -0.57 -4.62 14.17
N TYR A 142 -0.33 -3.32 14.13
CA TYR A 142 -0.35 -2.49 12.93
C TYR A 142 1.07 -2.22 12.43
N GLU A 143 1.22 -2.03 11.13
CA GLU A 143 2.44 -1.61 10.46
C GLU A 143 2.09 -0.71 9.27
N ALA A 144 2.19 0.60 9.44
CA ALA A 144 1.96 1.57 8.36
C ALA A 144 3.13 1.54 7.37
N GLU A 145 2.81 1.42 6.08
CA GLU A 145 3.79 1.37 5.01
C GLU A 145 3.33 2.13 3.77
N LEU A 146 4.28 2.69 3.04
CA LEU A 146 4.10 3.00 1.63
C LEU A 146 4.26 1.71 0.82
N ALA A 147 3.41 1.49 -0.17
CA ALA A 147 3.55 0.39 -1.12
C ALA A 147 3.79 0.92 -2.54
N LEU A 148 4.71 0.28 -3.26
CA LEU A 148 4.97 0.52 -4.67
C LEU A 148 4.08 -0.40 -5.51
N VAL A 149 3.64 0.07 -6.67
CA VAL A 149 3.01 -0.75 -7.71
C VAL A 149 3.90 -0.72 -8.94
N ILE A 150 4.32 -1.88 -9.40
CA ILE A 150 5.14 -2.05 -10.59
C ILE A 150 4.29 -1.78 -11.84
N GLY A 151 4.79 -0.96 -12.77
CA GLY A 151 4.16 -0.65 -14.05
C GLY A 151 4.85 -1.33 -15.21
N THR A 152 6.17 -1.31 -15.25
CA THR A 152 6.96 -1.99 -16.26
C THR A 152 7.60 -3.23 -15.66
N GLY A 153 7.22 -4.41 -16.16
CA GLY A 153 7.83 -5.66 -15.69
C GLY A 153 9.31 -5.78 -16.09
N GLY A 154 10.03 -6.66 -15.38
CA GLY A 154 11.43 -6.89 -15.68
C GLY A 154 12.06 -7.96 -14.79
N ARG A 155 13.21 -8.45 -15.21
CA ARG A 155 14.06 -9.36 -14.43
C ARG A 155 15.48 -8.82 -14.46
N ASP A 156 16.21 -9.00 -13.36
CA ASP A 156 17.59 -8.51 -13.22
C ASP A 156 17.69 -6.99 -13.50
N ILE A 157 16.74 -6.23 -12.89
CA ILE A 157 16.62 -4.77 -13.10
C ILE A 157 17.81 -4.08 -12.43
N ASP A 158 18.50 -3.23 -13.21
CA ASP A 158 19.58 -2.40 -12.68
C ASP A 158 19.02 -1.36 -11.70
N PRO A 159 19.67 -1.08 -10.56
CA PRO A 159 19.26 -0.02 -9.65
C PRO A 159 19.05 1.34 -10.32
N ASP A 160 19.85 1.69 -11.31
CA ASP A 160 19.73 2.98 -12.02
C ASP A 160 18.44 3.07 -12.84
N ASP A 161 17.88 1.94 -13.27
CA ASP A 161 16.62 1.87 -14.02
C ASP A 161 15.38 1.66 -13.15
N ALA A 162 15.55 1.32 -11.87
CA ALA A 162 14.49 0.85 -10.99
C ALA A 162 13.27 1.78 -10.89
N TRP A 163 13.49 3.09 -10.82
CA TRP A 163 12.40 4.06 -10.75
C TRP A 163 11.50 4.06 -11.99
N SER A 164 12.02 3.70 -13.15
CA SER A 164 11.25 3.61 -14.40
C SER A 164 10.24 2.44 -14.37
N HIS A 165 10.48 1.45 -13.53
CA HIS A 165 9.60 0.30 -13.35
C HIS A 165 8.41 0.56 -12.41
N VAL A 166 8.45 1.63 -11.61
CA VAL A 166 7.35 1.98 -10.68
C VAL A 166 6.26 2.72 -11.46
N PHE A 167 5.01 2.23 -11.40
CA PHE A 167 3.83 2.96 -11.88
C PHE A 167 3.37 4.01 -10.89
N GLY A 168 3.29 3.65 -9.62
CA GLY A 168 2.77 4.54 -8.59
C GLY A 168 2.83 3.94 -7.20
N TYR A 169 2.11 4.59 -6.30
CA TYR A 169 2.19 4.36 -4.86
C TYR A 169 0.81 4.32 -4.22
N THR A 170 0.69 3.50 -3.18
CA THR A 170 -0.50 3.46 -2.32
C THR A 170 -0.08 3.24 -0.87
N ALA A 171 -0.98 3.48 0.09
CA ALA A 171 -0.74 3.09 1.47
C ALA A 171 -1.19 1.65 1.71
N ILE A 172 -0.50 0.95 2.60
CA ILE A 172 -0.88 -0.38 3.07
C ILE A 172 -0.64 -0.46 4.58
N ASN A 173 -1.50 -1.22 5.28
CA ASN A 173 -1.26 -1.61 6.66
C ASN A 173 -0.87 -3.09 6.70
N ASP A 174 0.41 -3.38 6.98
CA ASP A 174 0.90 -4.76 7.09
C ASP A 174 0.54 -5.37 8.44
N ILE A 175 -0.76 -5.63 8.63
CA ILE A 175 -1.30 -6.20 9.88
C ILE A 175 -0.58 -7.50 10.21
N SER A 176 -0.24 -7.64 11.49
CA SER A 176 0.64 -8.70 12.00
C SER A 176 0.08 -9.37 13.23
N ALA A 177 0.03 -10.71 13.26
CA ALA A 177 -0.20 -11.50 14.46
C ALA A 177 1.15 -11.87 15.09
N ARG A 178 1.59 -11.12 16.10
CA ARG A 178 2.97 -11.23 16.65
C ARG A 178 3.27 -12.56 17.35
N ASP A 179 2.26 -13.21 17.92
CA ASP A 179 2.38 -14.57 18.46
C ASP A 179 2.62 -15.57 17.32
N LEU A 180 1.81 -15.56 16.26
CA LEU A 180 2.02 -16.42 15.10
C LEU A 180 3.35 -16.11 14.39
N GLN A 181 3.78 -14.83 14.37
CA GLN A 181 5.08 -14.44 13.82
C GLN A 181 6.26 -15.07 14.58
N LYS A 182 6.11 -15.22 15.92
CA LYS A 182 7.11 -15.88 16.77
C LYS A 182 7.07 -17.38 16.65
N ASP A 183 5.88 -17.98 16.52
CA ASP A 183 5.68 -19.42 16.54
C ASP A 183 6.07 -20.08 15.20
N HIS A 184 6.00 -19.34 14.09
CA HIS A 184 6.33 -19.81 12.75
C HIS A 184 7.65 -19.23 12.27
N PHE A 185 8.51 -20.07 11.70
CA PHE A 185 9.79 -19.63 11.14
C PHE A 185 9.62 -18.63 9.99
N GLN A 186 8.60 -18.86 9.15
CA GLN A 186 8.24 -17.97 8.04
C GLN A 186 7.06 -17.09 8.45
N TRP A 187 7.15 -15.78 8.17
CA TRP A 187 6.15 -14.82 8.62
C TRP A 187 4.81 -14.89 7.85
N PHE A 188 4.79 -15.59 6.72
CA PHE A 188 3.62 -15.69 5.85
C PHE A 188 2.31 -15.95 6.60
N ARG A 189 2.29 -16.95 7.51
CA ARG A 189 1.08 -17.28 8.29
C ARG A 189 0.62 -16.14 9.20
N ALA A 190 1.56 -15.41 9.80
CA ALA A 190 1.28 -14.31 10.72
C ALA A 190 0.83 -13.01 10.01
N LYS A 191 1.12 -12.91 8.72
CA LYS A 191 0.92 -11.73 7.87
C LYS A 191 -0.22 -11.90 6.86
N SER A 192 -0.81 -13.10 6.74
CA SER A 192 -1.72 -13.45 5.63
C SER A 192 -3.09 -13.96 6.07
N LEU A 193 -3.53 -13.62 7.31
CA LEU A 193 -4.94 -13.85 7.64
C LEU A 193 -5.81 -12.91 6.77
N ASP A 194 -7.00 -13.35 6.43
CA ASP A 194 -7.90 -12.53 5.63
C ASP A 194 -8.14 -11.17 6.32
N GLY A 195 -8.08 -10.09 5.55
CA GLY A 195 -8.18 -8.73 6.07
C GLY A 195 -6.88 -8.14 6.63
N PHE A 196 -5.73 -8.83 6.54
CA PHE A 196 -4.45 -8.35 7.10
C PHE A 196 -3.64 -7.46 6.16
N ALA A 197 -4.22 -7.03 5.04
CA ALA A 197 -3.62 -6.07 4.11
C ALA A 197 -4.62 -4.97 3.68
N PRO A 198 -5.11 -4.13 4.62
CA PRO A 198 -5.81 -2.91 4.23
C PRO A 198 -4.96 -2.11 3.24
N MET A 199 -5.53 -1.69 2.08
CA MET A 199 -4.78 -1.00 1.02
C MET A 199 -5.60 0.13 0.40
N GLY A 200 -4.98 1.26 0.15
CA GLY A 200 -5.58 2.43 -0.48
C GLY A 200 -5.22 3.74 0.23
N PRO A 201 -6.06 4.77 0.16
CA PRO A 201 -7.38 4.81 -0.50
C PRO A 201 -7.30 4.95 -2.02
N VAL A 202 -6.18 5.39 -2.55
CA VAL A 202 -5.95 5.64 -3.99
C VAL A 202 -4.61 5.06 -4.43
N LEU A 203 -4.43 4.88 -5.72
CA LEU A 203 -3.13 4.71 -6.37
C LEU A 203 -2.70 6.05 -6.95
N VAL A 204 -1.59 6.58 -6.46
CA VAL A 204 -1.00 7.83 -6.94
C VAL A 204 0.08 7.50 -7.95
N HIS A 205 -0.07 7.99 -9.19
CA HIS A 205 0.94 7.80 -10.22
C HIS A 205 2.26 8.47 -9.82
N ARG A 206 3.41 7.87 -10.15
CA ARG A 206 4.73 8.36 -9.72
C ARG A 206 5.01 9.82 -10.04
N SER A 207 4.45 10.35 -11.13
CA SER A 207 4.62 11.77 -11.51
C SER A 207 3.94 12.77 -10.56
N ALA A 208 3.07 12.30 -9.68
CA ALA A 208 2.32 13.14 -8.73
C ALA A 208 2.75 12.91 -7.27
N MET A 209 3.71 12.00 -7.03
CA MET A 209 4.25 11.82 -5.68
C MET A 209 5.32 12.87 -5.39
N PRO A 210 5.42 13.35 -4.14
CA PRO A 210 6.54 14.16 -3.68
C PRO A 210 7.87 13.41 -3.78
N ALA A 211 8.98 14.13 -3.63
CA ALA A 211 10.29 13.50 -3.50
C ALA A 211 10.34 12.61 -2.25
N PRO A 212 11.11 11.49 -2.23
CA PRO A 212 11.16 10.57 -1.09
C PRO A 212 11.42 11.25 0.26
N ALA A 213 12.21 12.32 0.31
CA ALA A 213 12.52 13.08 1.52
C ALA A 213 11.32 13.89 2.07
N ASP A 214 10.31 14.14 1.23
CA ASP A 214 9.10 14.90 1.58
C ASP A 214 7.91 13.98 1.89
N ILE A 215 8.11 12.66 1.83
CA ILE A 215 7.09 11.67 2.14
C ILE A 215 7.24 11.23 3.59
N GLU A 216 6.19 11.39 4.39
CA GLU A 216 6.07 10.84 5.73
C GLU A 216 5.10 9.66 5.71
N VAL A 217 5.45 8.60 6.44
CA VAL A 217 4.62 7.41 6.71
C VAL A 217 4.21 7.46 8.16
N LYS A 218 2.90 7.60 8.42
CA LYS A 218 2.34 7.77 9.76
C LYS A 218 1.29 6.70 10.07
N CYS A 219 1.19 6.33 11.34
CA CYS A 219 0.08 5.55 11.84
C CYS A 219 -0.53 6.22 13.07
N TYR A 220 -1.86 6.21 13.11
CA TYR A 220 -2.64 6.61 14.28
C TYR A 220 -3.52 5.44 14.70
N VAL A 221 -3.65 5.24 16.01
CA VAL A 221 -4.60 4.31 16.62
C VAL A 221 -5.48 5.10 17.59
N ASN A 222 -6.78 5.12 17.34
CA ASN A 222 -7.75 5.91 18.12
C ASN A 222 -7.37 7.41 18.21
N GLY A 223 -6.85 7.96 17.11
CA GLY A 223 -6.40 9.35 17.01
C GLY A 223 -5.02 9.64 17.65
N GLU A 224 -4.41 8.67 18.35
CA GLU A 224 -3.06 8.82 18.89
C GLU A 224 -2.01 8.44 17.83
N GLN A 225 -1.08 9.33 17.53
CA GLN A 225 0.04 9.03 16.62
C GLN A 225 0.96 7.99 17.26
N ARG A 226 1.17 6.89 16.55
CA ARG A 226 2.00 5.77 16.99
C ARG A 226 3.29 5.66 16.18
N GLN A 227 3.21 5.87 14.87
CA GLN A 227 4.35 5.81 13.96
C GLN A 227 4.45 7.12 13.18
N CYS A 228 5.67 7.57 12.92
CA CYS A 228 5.96 8.69 12.03
C CYS A 228 7.44 8.64 11.63
N GLU A 229 7.71 8.48 10.34
CA GLU A 229 9.07 8.56 9.81
C GLU A 229 9.03 8.96 8.34
N ARG A 230 10.14 9.51 7.84
CA ARG A 230 10.31 9.85 6.44
C ARG A 230 10.67 8.62 5.61
N PHE A 231 10.15 8.60 4.40
CA PHE A 231 10.38 7.49 3.47
C PHE A 231 11.84 7.36 3.01
N ASP A 232 12.62 8.46 3.02
CA ASP A 232 14.05 8.43 2.69
C ASP A 232 14.94 7.81 3.78
N GLN A 233 14.37 7.42 4.94
CA GLN A 233 15.10 6.76 6.04
C GLN A 233 15.09 5.22 5.94
N LEU A 234 14.65 4.69 4.80
CA LEU A 234 14.73 3.26 4.51
C LEU A 234 16.19 2.77 4.51
N ILE A 235 16.43 1.58 5.08
CA ILE A 235 17.74 0.91 5.03
C ILE A 235 18.06 0.49 3.59
N PHE A 236 17.08 -0.09 2.91
CA PHE A 236 17.13 -0.44 1.50
C PHE A 236 16.13 0.45 0.77
N ASP A 237 16.60 1.36 -0.05
CA ASP A 237 15.80 2.26 -0.86
C ASP A 237 15.07 1.55 -2.03
N VAL A 238 14.26 2.28 -2.77
CA VAL A 238 13.47 1.72 -3.88
C VAL A 238 14.34 1.05 -4.94
N PRO A 239 15.46 1.66 -5.41
CA PRO A 239 16.39 1.00 -6.32
C PRO A 239 16.93 -0.35 -5.78
N ALA A 240 17.39 -0.37 -4.53
CA ALA A 240 17.90 -1.57 -3.91
C ALA A 240 16.82 -2.67 -3.77
N MET A 241 15.59 -2.29 -3.38
CA MET A 241 14.48 -3.24 -3.26
C MET A 241 14.13 -3.88 -4.60
N ILE A 242 13.93 -3.07 -5.66
CA ILE A 242 13.55 -3.55 -6.99
C ILE A 242 14.65 -4.43 -7.57
N SER A 243 15.92 -4.02 -7.46
CA SER A 243 17.04 -4.80 -7.95
C SER A 243 17.12 -6.17 -7.27
N VAL A 244 17.03 -6.23 -5.94
CA VAL A 244 17.08 -7.51 -5.20
C VAL A 244 15.88 -8.39 -5.50
N LEU A 245 14.66 -7.82 -5.57
CA LEU A 245 13.44 -8.58 -5.86
C LEU A 245 13.39 -9.10 -7.30
N SER A 246 14.03 -8.39 -8.24
CA SER A 246 14.07 -8.81 -9.64
C SER A 246 15.25 -9.72 -9.97
N ALA A 247 16.22 -9.88 -9.06
CA ALA A 247 17.40 -10.73 -9.29
C ALA A 247 17.00 -12.19 -9.49
N GLY A 248 17.04 -12.66 -10.73
CA GLY A 248 16.62 -14.01 -11.13
C GLY A 248 15.09 -14.25 -11.09
N MET A 249 14.29 -13.27 -10.67
CA MET A 249 12.82 -13.33 -10.63
C MET A 249 12.21 -12.22 -11.50
N THR A 250 11.15 -12.53 -12.24
CA THR A 250 10.45 -11.52 -13.03
C THR A 250 9.45 -10.77 -12.17
N LEU A 251 9.57 -9.44 -12.09
CA LEU A 251 8.52 -8.55 -11.64
C LEU A 251 7.53 -8.32 -12.80
N LEU A 252 6.24 -8.28 -12.49
CA LEU A 252 5.17 -8.07 -13.46
C LEU A 252 4.45 -6.74 -13.21
N PRO A 253 3.85 -6.13 -14.23
CA PRO A 253 2.93 -5.01 -14.00
C PRO A 253 1.83 -5.41 -13.01
N GLY A 254 1.54 -4.53 -12.06
CA GLY A 254 0.59 -4.79 -10.97
C GLY A 254 1.17 -5.53 -9.76
N ASP A 255 2.45 -5.92 -9.76
CA ASP A 255 3.10 -6.39 -8.53
C ASP A 255 3.14 -5.28 -7.49
N ILE A 256 2.86 -5.66 -6.23
CA ILE A 256 2.83 -4.74 -5.10
C ILE A 256 4.02 -5.06 -4.20
N ILE A 257 4.77 -4.02 -3.83
CA ILE A 257 5.92 -4.11 -2.91
C ILE A 257 5.64 -3.21 -1.69
N ALA A 258 5.38 -3.82 -0.54
CA ALA A 258 5.30 -3.14 0.75
C ALA A 258 6.72 -2.88 1.27
N THR A 259 7.05 -1.62 1.55
CA THR A 259 8.44 -1.16 1.67
C THR A 259 9.03 -1.28 3.07
N GLY A 260 8.23 -1.68 4.04
CA GLY A 260 8.60 -1.76 5.45
C GLY A 260 8.00 -0.62 6.27
N THR A 261 7.89 -0.86 7.56
CA THR A 261 7.23 0.03 8.53
C THR A 261 8.23 0.74 9.44
N PRO A 262 7.94 2.01 9.84
CA PRO A 262 8.73 2.72 10.85
C PRO A 262 8.57 2.14 12.27
N ALA A 263 9.37 2.62 13.22
CA ALA A 263 9.21 2.34 14.65
C ALA A 263 7.87 2.87 15.18
N GLY A 264 7.43 2.33 16.32
CA GLY A 264 6.17 2.68 16.98
C GLY A 264 5.06 1.66 16.82
N VAL A 265 5.41 0.43 16.39
CA VAL A 265 4.46 -0.70 16.36
C VAL A 265 4.02 -1.08 17.78
N GLY A 266 2.83 -1.67 17.92
CA GLY A 266 2.25 -1.99 19.23
C GLY A 266 3.14 -2.87 20.10
N MET A 267 3.86 -3.83 19.52
CA MET A 267 4.81 -4.66 20.26
C MET A 267 6.01 -3.88 20.82
N GLY A 268 6.36 -2.75 20.23
CA GLY A 268 7.50 -1.92 20.61
C GLY A 268 7.32 -1.25 21.97
N PHE A 269 6.10 -0.97 22.38
CA PHE A 269 5.79 -0.30 23.65
C PHE A 269 6.14 -1.16 24.88
N SER A 270 6.22 -0.51 26.02
CA SER A 270 6.42 -1.18 27.32
C SER A 270 5.45 -0.62 28.37
N PRO A 271 4.35 -1.34 28.70
CA PRO A 271 3.93 -2.65 28.15
C PRO A 271 3.51 -2.56 26.66
N PRO A 272 3.48 -3.69 25.92
CA PRO A 272 3.01 -3.74 24.54
C PRO A 272 1.55 -3.26 24.40
N ARG A 273 1.23 -2.59 23.29
CA ARG A 273 -0.08 -1.96 23.01
C ARG A 273 -0.68 -2.54 21.73
N TYR A 274 -1.10 -3.80 21.80
CA TYR A 274 -1.73 -4.51 20.69
C TYR A 274 -3.14 -3.98 20.40
N LEU A 275 -3.57 -4.13 19.15
CA LEU A 275 -4.91 -3.79 18.69
C LEU A 275 -5.98 -4.67 19.37
N GLN A 276 -7.13 -4.06 19.61
CA GLN A 276 -8.31 -4.71 20.17
C GLN A 276 -9.53 -4.44 19.27
N ALA A 277 -10.54 -5.29 19.35
CA ALA A 277 -11.82 -5.02 18.71
C ALA A 277 -12.38 -3.67 19.20
N GLY A 278 -12.82 -2.82 18.28
CA GLY A 278 -13.26 -1.45 18.52
C GLY A 278 -12.20 -0.38 18.28
N ASP A 279 -10.92 -0.74 18.10
CA ASP A 279 -9.90 0.23 17.70
C ASP A 279 -10.09 0.70 16.26
N GLU A 280 -9.72 1.94 15.96
CA GLU A 280 -9.59 2.49 14.62
C GLU A 280 -8.12 2.76 14.30
N MET A 281 -7.68 2.28 13.14
CA MET A 281 -6.35 2.56 12.60
C MET A 281 -6.44 3.53 11.42
N VAL A 282 -5.47 4.45 11.35
CA VAL A 282 -5.29 5.32 10.21
C VAL A 282 -3.83 5.25 9.79
N VAL A 283 -3.57 4.72 8.61
CA VAL A 283 -2.29 4.85 7.92
C VAL A 283 -2.36 6.09 7.04
N ASP A 284 -1.50 7.06 7.30
CA ASP A 284 -1.45 8.32 6.53
C ASP A 284 -0.10 8.48 5.87
N VAL A 285 -0.10 8.48 4.54
CA VAL A 285 1.10 8.62 3.73
C VAL A 285 1.01 9.90 2.91
N THR A 286 2.02 10.77 3.03
CA THR A 286 2.09 12.02 2.28
C THR A 286 1.92 11.77 0.77
N GLY A 287 1.03 12.52 0.15
CA GLY A 287 0.70 12.38 -1.28
C GLY A 287 -0.43 11.38 -1.56
N VAL A 288 -0.54 10.29 -0.79
CA VAL A 288 -1.61 9.28 -0.92
C VAL A 288 -2.86 9.71 -0.16
N GLY A 289 -2.70 9.99 1.13
CA GLY A 289 -3.78 10.33 2.05
C GLY A 289 -4.12 9.19 3.03
N PRO A 290 -5.15 9.39 3.89
CA PRO A 290 -5.44 8.50 4.99
C PRO A 290 -6.19 7.24 4.55
N LEU A 291 -5.65 6.09 4.90
CA LEU A 291 -6.29 4.78 4.85
C LEU A 291 -6.83 4.44 6.24
N ARG A 292 -8.16 4.37 6.39
CA ARG A 292 -8.85 4.12 7.66
C ARG A 292 -9.47 2.75 7.68
N ASN A 293 -9.27 1.98 8.77
CA ASN A 293 -9.90 0.69 8.95
C ASN A 293 -10.18 0.44 10.44
N PRO A 294 -11.41 0.04 10.81
CA PRO A 294 -11.72 -0.38 12.18
C PRO A 294 -11.26 -1.82 12.41
N VAL A 295 -11.08 -2.20 13.68
CA VAL A 295 -10.82 -3.57 14.15
C VAL A 295 -12.11 -4.17 14.70
N THR A 296 -12.45 -5.43 14.35
CA THR A 296 -13.67 -6.13 14.84
C THR A 296 -13.36 -7.46 15.50
#